data_32ddccb363d54ca53f5414c447dcacf0
#
_entry.id   32ddccb363d54ca53f5414c447dcacf0
#
_cell.length_a   1.000
_cell.length_b   1.000
_cell.length_c   1.000
_cell.angle_alpha   90.00
_cell.angle_beta   90.00
_cell.angle_gamma   90.00
#
_symmetry.space_group_name_H-M   'P 1'
#
loop_
_entity.id
_entity.type
_entity.pdbx_description
1 polymer ?
#
loop_
_entity_poly.entity_id
_entity_poly.type
_entity_poly.pdbx_seq_one_letter_code
_entity_poly.pdbx_strand_id
1 'polypeptide(L)'
;MILLLDNFDSFTYNIFQYVRRLGHEVEVRRNNAVTAEEIDRLRPSHLIISPGPGRPENAGISMEAVRAFQGKIPILGICLGHQAIGAALGGSIVRAAALCHGKESEIYHDGKGIFSGMKNPFRAIRYHSLAVDRSSLPSELDVSAWTEDGEIMGIRHKRWSLDGVQFHPESIGTDRGIEILANFLNPRPRPSLIRAAIRKASAGQDLEMGEAETLMEEIASGNATPAQIAGLLTALAGKGESVSEIGGFARALRRKAAPVRKPEGRPVIDTCGTGGDGSGTFNISTCAAFIAAGAGATVAKHGNRSITSRCGSADLVEALGVNIAAPAEVMEKALREIGLAFLFAPKFHASMKHAVPVRLDLGIRTIFNILGPLANPAGADRQLIGVYSEDLVPRIAETLARLGTSRALVVHGFDGLDEITLGGLTRAAEIRDGWIRLLDIHPRDFGFEPCRESDLKGG
;
A
#
# COMPACT_ATOMS: atom_id res chain seq x y z
N MET A 1 16.07 23.25 -6.69
CA MET A 1 15.61 24.37 -7.53
C MET A 1 14.24 24.01 -8.12
N ILE A 2 13.30 24.95 -8.13
CA ILE A 2 11.96 24.82 -8.75
C ILE A 2 12.03 25.41 -10.15
N LEU A 3 11.43 24.76 -11.14
CA LEU A 3 11.28 25.32 -12.47
C LEU A 3 9.90 25.95 -12.61
N LEU A 4 9.84 27.23 -12.98
CA LEU A 4 8.63 27.95 -13.33
C LEU A 4 8.59 28.14 -14.86
N LEU A 5 7.69 27.42 -15.52
CA LEU A 5 7.48 27.49 -16.96
C LEU A 5 6.55 28.69 -17.26
N ASP A 6 7.08 29.71 -17.92
CA ASP A 6 6.38 30.95 -18.22
C ASP A 6 5.62 30.86 -19.54
N ASN A 7 4.30 30.98 -19.49
CA ASN A 7 3.41 31.03 -20.63
C ASN A 7 3.16 32.47 -21.11
N PHE A 8 4.12 33.37 -20.94
CA PHE A 8 4.05 34.79 -21.33
C PHE A 8 2.97 35.57 -20.55
N ASP A 9 2.87 35.29 -19.27
CA ASP A 9 1.91 35.94 -18.39
C ASP A 9 2.56 37.00 -17.49
N SER A 10 1.88 38.13 -17.31
CA SER A 10 2.35 39.22 -16.46
C SER A 10 2.42 38.85 -14.97
N PHE A 11 1.64 37.86 -14.53
CA PHE A 11 1.63 37.38 -13.14
C PHE A 11 2.65 36.27 -12.86
N THR A 12 3.39 35.78 -13.86
CA THR A 12 4.44 34.76 -13.66
C THR A 12 5.43 35.19 -12.59
N TYR A 13 5.83 36.47 -12.58
CA TYR A 13 6.79 36.97 -11.59
C TYR A 13 6.18 37.16 -10.19
N ASN A 14 4.87 37.24 -10.03
CA ASN A 14 4.21 37.17 -8.71
C ASN A 14 4.37 35.76 -8.14
N ILE A 15 4.20 34.71 -8.96
CA ILE A 15 4.47 33.32 -8.56
C ILE A 15 5.95 33.17 -8.16
N PHE A 16 6.88 33.68 -8.97
CA PHE A 16 8.30 33.72 -8.66
C PHE A 16 8.55 34.35 -7.28
N GLN A 17 7.99 35.53 -6.99
CA GLN A 17 8.14 36.23 -5.71
C GLN A 17 7.60 35.40 -4.53
N TYR A 18 6.44 34.75 -4.70
CA TYR A 18 5.88 33.89 -3.67
C TYR A 18 6.76 32.68 -3.38
N VAL A 19 7.29 32.02 -4.43
CA VAL A 19 8.23 30.89 -4.29
C VAL A 19 9.51 31.31 -3.58
N ARG A 20 10.07 32.48 -3.93
CA ARG A 20 11.24 33.06 -3.26
C ARG A 20 10.95 33.42 -1.80
N ARG A 21 9.79 34.00 -1.51
CA ARG A 21 9.36 34.34 -0.15
C ARG A 21 9.18 33.11 0.73
N LEU A 22 8.84 31.97 0.13
CA LEU A 22 8.76 30.66 0.81
C LEU A 22 10.13 30.00 1.01
N GLY A 23 11.24 30.66 0.61
CA GLY A 23 12.61 30.21 0.84
C GLY A 23 13.18 29.26 -0.21
N HIS A 24 12.50 29.12 -1.36
CA HIS A 24 12.94 28.20 -2.41
C HIS A 24 13.70 28.92 -3.53
N GLU A 25 14.66 28.22 -4.11
CA GLU A 25 15.28 28.64 -5.39
C GLU A 25 14.35 28.30 -6.54
N VAL A 26 14.16 29.28 -7.45
CA VAL A 26 13.29 29.16 -8.62
C VAL A 26 13.96 29.74 -9.84
N GLU A 27 13.88 29.02 -10.95
CA GLU A 27 14.32 29.44 -12.27
C GLU A 27 13.09 29.58 -13.18
N VAL A 28 13.03 30.69 -13.93
CA VAL A 28 11.96 30.96 -14.90
C VAL A 28 12.47 30.65 -16.28
N ARG A 29 11.73 29.82 -17.03
CA ARG A 29 11.98 29.54 -18.44
C ARG A 29 10.70 29.75 -19.24
N ARG A 30 10.80 30.39 -20.39
CA ARG A 30 9.66 30.55 -21.31
C ARG A 30 9.31 29.21 -21.95
N ASN A 31 8.01 28.98 -22.15
CA ASN A 31 7.47 27.75 -22.70
C ASN A 31 7.91 27.40 -24.12
N ASN A 32 8.48 28.35 -24.84
CA ASN A 32 9.05 28.19 -26.19
C ASN A 32 10.60 28.25 -26.20
N ALA A 33 11.25 28.37 -25.06
CA ALA A 33 12.69 28.53 -24.94
C ALA A 33 13.35 27.40 -24.13
N VAL A 34 12.64 26.30 -23.93
CA VAL A 34 13.15 25.11 -23.22
C VAL A 34 12.48 23.86 -23.81
N THR A 35 13.23 22.74 -23.86
CA THR A 35 12.71 21.43 -24.28
C THR A 35 12.52 20.50 -23.08
N ALA A 36 11.79 19.39 -23.26
CA ALA A 36 11.62 18.40 -22.22
C ALA A 36 12.96 17.75 -21.78
N GLU A 37 13.88 17.54 -22.72
CA GLU A 37 15.23 17.03 -22.44
C GLU A 37 16.07 18.02 -21.63
N GLU A 38 15.90 19.32 -21.86
CA GLU A 38 16.57 20.35 -21.07
C GLU A 38 16.01 20.42 -19.65
N ILE A 39 14.70 20.29 -19.49
CA ILE A 39 14.05 20.18 -18.17
C ILE A 39 14.55 18.96 -17.43
N ASP A 40 14.68 17.81 -18.09
CA ASP A 40 15.20 16.59 -17.49
C ASP A 40 16.65 16.75 -17.01
N ARG A 41 17.49 17.44 -17.80
CA ARG A 41 18.88 17.77 -17.43
C ARG A 41 18.99 18.73 -16.24
N LEU A 42 18.07 19.69 -16.12
CA LEU A 42 17.99 20.63 -15.01
C LEU A 42 17.62 19.94 -13.68
N ARG A 43 16.98 18.78 -13.73
CA ARG A 43 16.52 17.98 -12.57
C ARG A 43 15.78 18.84 -11.54
N PRO A 44 14.74 19.60 -11.91
CA PRO A 44 14.03 20.42 -10.96
C PRO A 44 13.33 19.54 -9.91
N SER A 45 13.26 20.05 -8.68
CA SER A 45 12.49 19.37 -7.62
C SER A 45 10.99 19.46 -7.82
N HIS A 46 10.52 20.54 -8.45
CA HIS A 46 9.11 20.81 -8.76
C HIS A 46 8.99 21.55 -10.08
N LEU A 47 7.88 21.40 -10.76
CA LEU A 47 7.49 22.15 -11.96
C LEU A 47 6.23 22.96 -11.67
N ILE A 48 6.28 24.26 -11.90
CA ILE A 48 5.10 25.15 -11.89
C ILE A 48 4.86 25.62 -13.31
N ILE A 49 3.64 25.46 -13.82
CA ILE A 49 3.22 25.93 -15.15
C ILE A 49 2.34 27.16 -14.95
N SER A 50 2.79 28.30 -15.42
CA SER A 50 2.17 29.60 -15.16
C SER A 50 0.83 29.78 -15.86
N PRO A 51 0.05 30.81 -15.48
CA PRO A 51 -1.00 31.36 -16.32
C PRO A 51 -0.44 31.77 -17.70
N GLY A 52 -1.34 32.09 -18.63
CA GLY A 52 -0.98 32.59 -19.95
C GLY A 52 -2.19 32.84 -20.85
N PRO A 53 -1.98 33.47 -21.98
CA PRO A 53 -3.06 33.73 -22.95
C PRO A 53 -3.36 32.51 -23.83
N GLY A 54 -4.56 32.49 -24.40
CA GLY A 54 -4.96 31.52 -25.42
C GLY A 54 -5.42 30.17 -24.88
N ARG A 55 -5.06 29.12 -25.60
CA ARG A 55 -5.44 27.73 -25.29
C ARG A 55 -4.22 26.85 -25.00
N PRO A 56 -4.38 25.76 -24.26
CA PRO A 56 -3.26 24.86 -23.91
C PRO A 56 -2.49 24.33 -25.11
N GLU A 57 -3.18 24.09 -26.25
CA GLU A 57 -2.57 23.58 -27.48
C GLU A 57 -1.52 24.55 -28.06
N ASN A 58 -1.65 25.84 -27.72
CA ASN A 58 -0.75 26.91 -28.17
C ASN A 58 0.24 27.36 -27.06
N ALA A 59 0.31 26.65 -25.94
CA ALA A 59 1.15 26.99 -24.78
C ALA A 59 2.57 26.36 -24.84
N GLY A 60 3.17 26.33 -26.02
CA GLY A 60 4.52 25.78 -26.21
C GLY A 60 4.61 24.34 -25.67
N ILE A 61 5.64 24.06 -24.85
CA ILE A 61 5.85 22.71 -24.31
C ILE A 61 4.97 22.37 -23.09
N SER A 62 4.06 23.25 -22.64
CA SER A 62 3.33 23.07 -21.37
C SER A 62 2.64 21.71 -21.25
N MET A 63 1.92 21.27 -22.30
CA MET A 63 1.26 19.95 -22.32
C MET A 63 2.27 18.80 -22.41
N GLU A 64 3.34 18.96 -23.18
CA GLU A 64 4.42 17.97 -23.28
C GLU A 64 5.14 17.80 -21.95
N ALA A 65 5.43 18.91 -21.24
CA ALA A 65 6.04 18.89 -19.92
C ALA A 65 5.17 18.12 -18.91
N VAL A 66 3.84 18.32 -18.93
CA VAL A 66 2.92 17.53 -18.10
C VAL A 66 3.09 16.03 -18.38
N ARG A 67 3.03 15.61 -19.67
CA ARG A 67 3.14 14.20 -20.06
C ARG A 67 4.51 13.59 -19.70
N ALA A 68 5.58 14.36 -19.89
CA ALA A 68 6.95 13.90 -19.68
C ALA A 68 7.30 13.76 -18.18
N PHE A 69 6.74 14.62 -17.32
CA PHE A 69 7.17 14.73 -15.92
C PHE A 69 6.11 14.29 -14.90
N GLN A 70 4.87 14.00 -15.31
CA GLN A 70 3.88 13.41 -14.41
C GLN A 70 4.41 12.11 -13.80
N GLY A 71 4.27 11.98 -12.47
CA GLY A 71 4.79 10.83 -11.73
C GLY A 71 6.31 10.82 -11.49
N LYS A 72 7.09 11.73 -12.10
CA LYS A 72 8.53 11.91 -11.86
C LYS A 72 8.81 13.00 -10.83
N ILE A 73 8.18 14.17 -11.00
CA ILE A 73 8.30 15.32 -10.09
C ILE A 73 6.92 15.92 -9.83
N PRO A 74 6.72 16.62 -8.69
CA PRO A 74 5.49 17.37 -8.43
C PRO A 74 5.26 18.48 -9.47
N ILE A 75 4.00 18.60 -9.94
CA ILE A 75 3.60 19.61 -10.94
C ILE A 75 2.39 20.39 -10.42
N LEU A 76 2.45 21.72 -10.50
CA LEU A 76 1.33 22.63 -10.28
C LEU A 76 1.03 23.44 -11.53
N GLY A 77 -0.18 23.36 -12.06
CA GLY A 77 -0.66 24.20 -13.15
C GLY A 77 -1.56 25.33 -12.62
N ILE A 78 -1.32 26.57 -13.07
CA ILE A 78 -2.13 27.74 -12.68
C ILE A 78 -2.81 28.30 -13.94
N CYS A 79 -4.12 28.47 -13.91
CA CYS A 79 -4.97 29.00 -14.98
C CYS A 79 -4.74 28.25 -16.31
N LEU A 80 -3.98 28.78 -17.26
CA LEU A 80 -3.60 28.07 -18.48
C LEU A 80 -2.84 26.78 -18.19
N GLY A 81 -1.97 26.77 -17.16
CA GLY A 81 -1.28 25.56 -16.70
C GLY A 81 -2.24 24.47 -16.18
N HIS A 82 -3.30 24.85 -15.47
CA HIS A 82 -4.37 23.94 -15.08
C HIS A 82 -5.09 23.32 -16.28
N GLN A 83 -5.41 24.17 -17.29
CA GLN A 83 -6.03 23.71 -18.53
C GLN A 83 -5.07 22.79 -19.31
N ALA A 84 -3.77 23.08 -19.29
CA ALA A 84 -2.74 22.23 -19.91
C ALA A 84 -2.68 20.85 -19.26
N ILE A 85 -2.87 20.74 -17.94
CA ILE A 85 -2.98 19.45 -17.23
C ILE A 85 -4.21 18.69 -17.70
N GLY A 86 -5.38 19.34 -17.70
CA GLY A 86 -6.63 18.72 -18.17
C GLY A 86 -6.52 18.20 -19.59
N ALA A 87 -6.04 19.03 -20.51
CA ALA A 87 -5.88 18.68 -21.92
C ALA A 87 -4.78 17.63 -22.18
N ALA A 88 -3.65 17.70 -21.46
CA ALA A 88 -2.56 16.73 -21.61
C ALA A 88 -2.98 15.30 -21.29
N LEU A 89 -3.95 15.14 -20.38
CA LEU A 89 -4.49 13.85 -19.95
C LEU A 89 -5.76 13.43 -20.72
N GLY A 90 -6.18 14.22 -21.71
CA GLY A 90 -7.28 13.86 -22.62
C GLY A 90 -8.62 14.54 -22.32
N GLY A 91 -8.67 15.45 -21.35
CA GLY A 91 -9.85 16.29 -21.09
C GLY A 91 -10.03 17.41 -22.14
N SER A 92 -11.25 17.87 -22.31
CA SER A 92 -11.59 18.97 -23.23
C SER A 92 -11.56 20.31 -22.51
N ILE A 93 -11.15 21.36 -23.25
CA ILE A 93 -11.19 22.75 -22.79
C ILE A 93 -12.30 23.48 -23.52
N VAL A 94 -13.30 23.94 -22.77
CA VAL A 94 -14.51 24.59 -23.26
C VAL A 94 -14.58 26.06 -22.84
N ARG A 95 -15.53 26.81 -23.38
CA ARG A 95 -15.83 28.15 -22.87
C ARG A 95 -16.39 28.05 -21.46
N ALA A 96 -15.90 28.87 -20.55
CA ALA A 96 -16.43 29.00 -19.20
C ALA A 96 -17.90 29.48 -19.25
N ALA A 97 -18.68 29.06 -18.26
CA ALA A 97 -20.08 29.47 -18.14
C ALA A 97 -20.23 30.99 -18.00
N ALA A 98 -19.25 31.62 -17.33
CA ALA A 98 -19.18 33.08 -17.19
C ALA A 98 -17.78 33.60 -17.56
N LEU A 99 -17.71 34.70 -18.30
CA LEU A 99 -16.47 35.41 -18.55
C LEU A 99 -16.00 36.07 -17.24
N CYS A 100 -14.86 35.67 -16.74
CA CYS A 100 -14.26 36.24 -15.56
C CYS A 100 -12.96 36.97 -15.91
N HIS A 101 -12.89 38.26 -15.56
CA HIS A 101 -11.69 39.06 -15.71
C HIS A 101 -11.52 39.96 -14.47
N GLY A 102 -10.62 39.60 -13.59
CA GLY A 102 -10.40 40.30 -12.33
C GLY A 102 -11.57 40.20 -11.33
N LYS A 103 -12.43 39.17 -11.46
CA LYS A 103 -13.58 39.00 -10.57
C LYS A 103 -13.27 38.05 -9.41
N GLU A 104 -13.75 38.43 -8.24
CA GLU A 104 -13.73 37.56 -7.06
C GLU A 104 -14.80 36.46 -7.21
N SER A 105 -14.48 35.27 -6.76
CA SER A 105 -15.42 34.16 -6.61
C SER A 105 -15.14 33.38 -5.34
N GLU A 106 -16.19 32.83 -4.73
CA GLU A 106 -16.05 31.85 -3.68
C GLU A 106 -15.66 30.50 -4.25
N ILE A 107 -14.58 29.95 -3.73
CA ILE A 107 -14.02 28.67 -4.15
C ILE A 107 -14.24 27.65 -3.03
N TYR A 108 -15.04 26.64 -3.33
CA TYR A 108 -15.22 25.45 -2.50
C TYR A 108 -14.15 24.44 -2.85
N HIS A 109 -13.72 23.62 -1.87
CA HIS A 109 -12.66 22.64 -2.09
C HIS A 109 -12.79 21.42 -1.15
N ASP A 110 -12.07 20.35 -1.46
CA ASP A 110 -12.09 19.09 -0.70
C ASP A 110 -11.25 19.11 0.59
N GLY A 111 -10.54 20.19 0.87
CA GLY A 111 -9.66 20.36 2.04
C GLY A 111 -8.38 19.55 2.00
N LYS A 112 -8.03 18.91 0.88
CA LYS A 112 -6.88 18.02 0.75
C LYS A 112 -5.76 18.61 -0.11
N GLY A 113 -4.54 18.05 -0.01
CA GLY A 113 -3.39 18.44 -0.84
C GLY A 113 -3.07 19.91 -0.72
N ILE A 114 -3.07 20.63 -1.84
CA ILE A 114 -2.78 22.07 -1.89
C ILE A 114 -3.78 22.93 -1.12
N PHE A 115 -4.98 22.41 -0.81
CA PHE A 115 -6.02 23.10 -0.03
C PHE A 115 -6.01 22.76 1.46
N SER A 116 -5.03 22.00 1.93
CA SER A 116 -4.96 21.58 3.33
C SER A 116 -4.83 22.77 4.29
N GLY A 117 -5.76 22.89 5.26
CA GLY A 117 -5.80 23.95 6.26
C GLY A 117 -6.26 25.31 5.75
N MET A 118 -6.79 25.38 4.54
CA MET A 118 -7.44 26.58 4.02
C MET A 118 -8.89 26.69 4.53
N LYS A 119 -9.40 27.92 4.60
CA LYS A 119 -10.81 28.17 4.88
C LYS A 119 -11.65 27.67 3.70
N ASN A 120 -12.83 27.10 3.96
CA ASN A 120 -13.73 26.59 2.91
C ASN A 120 -15.15 27.16 3.13
N PRO A 121 -15.70 27.98 2.19
CA PRO A 121 -15.02 28.50 0.99
C PRO A 121 -14.02 29.62 1.30
N PHE A 122 -13.15 29.94 0.32
CA PHE A 122 -12.29 31.12 0.31
C PHE A 122 -12.49 31.93 -0.98
N ARG A 123 -12.12 33.21 -0.97
CA ARG A 123 -12.22 34.09 -2.13
C ARG A 123 -10.97 34.00 -2.98
N ALA A 124 -11.14 33.88 -4.31
CA ALA A 124 -10.05 33.90 -5.27
C ALA A 124 -10.40 34.75 -6.51
N ILE A 125 -9.36 35.31 -7.10
CA ILE A 125 -9.47 36.10 -8.34
C ILE A 125 -9.38 35.19 -9.54
N ARG A 126 -10.29 35.41 -10.51
CA ARG A 126 -10.38 34.66 -11.77
C ARG A 126 -10.12 35.58 -12.96
N TYR A 127 -9.31 35.08 -13.93
CA TYR A 127 -8.98 35.77 -15.20
C TYR A 127 -9.10 34.80 -16.37
N HIS A 128 -10.23 34.10 -16.53
CA HIS A 128 -10.36 33.09 -17.57
C HIS A 128 -11.70 33.18 -18.32
N SER A 129 -11.67 32.80 -19.60
CA SER A 129 -12.81 32.58 -20.46
C SER A 129 -12.96 31.12 -20.90
N LEU A 130 -12.00 30.27 -20.50
CA LEU A 130 -11.96 28.83 -20.78
C LEU A 130 -11.88 28.06 -19.47
N ALA A 131 -12.42 26.85 -19.45
CA ALA A 131 -12.39 25.95 -18.30
C ALA A 131 -12.24 24.51 -18.78
N VAL A 132 -11.80 23.62 -17.87
CA VAL A 132 -11.81 22.18 -18.08
C VAL A 132 -13.27 21.69 -18.04
N ASP A 133 -13.69 20.97 -19.07
CA ASP A 133 -15.03 20.41 -19.16
C ASP A 133 -15.21 19.22 -18.19
N ARG A 134 -16.20 19.34 -17.32
CA ARG A 134 -16.52 18.30 -16.32
C ARG A 134 -16.95 16.99 -16.96
N SER A 135 -17.63 17.03 -18.11
CA SER A 135 -18.16 15.83 -18.76
C SER A 135 -17.07 14.98 -19.41
N SER A 136 -15.94 15.61 -19.76
CA SER A 136 -14.78 14.95 -20.37
C SER A 136 -13.58 14.84 -19.43
N LEU A 137 -13.78 15.07 -18.12
CA LEU A 137 -12.68 14.98 -17.15
C LEU A 137 -12.11 13.55 -17.12
N PRO A 138 -10.79 13.37 -17.36
CA PRO A 138 -10.14 12.06 -17.32
C PRO A 138 -10.35 11.34 -15.99
N SER A 139 -10.52 10.02 -16.06
CA SER A 139 -10.78 9.18 -14.88
C SER A 139 -9.65 9.19 -13.83
N GLU A 140 -8.44 9.57 -14.23
CA GLU A 140 -7.27 9.72 -13.37
C GLU A 140 -7.29 11.00 -12.53
N LEU A 141 -8.18 11.95 -12.87
CA LEU A 141 -8.29 13.24 -12.18
C LEU A 141 -9.52 13.26 -11.27
N ASP A 142 -9.37 13.88 -10.11
CA ASP A 142 -10.45 14.29 -9.23
C ASP A 142 -10.64 15.80 -9.31
N VAL A 143 -11.90 16.27 -9.20
CA VAL A 143 -12.18 17.66 -8.97
C VAL A 143 -11.85 17.98 -7.52
N SER A 144 -10.87 18.85 -7.30
CA SER A 144 -10.39 19.23 -5.96
C SER A 144 -10.92 20.57 -5.46
N ALA A 145 -11.39 21.43 -6.40
CA ALA A 145 -12.06 22.69 -6.07
C ALA A 145 -13.10 23.08 -7.15
N TRP A 146 -14.13 23.84 -6.75
CA TRP A 146 -15.26 24.24 -7.61
C TRP A 146 -15.92 25.54 -7.14
N THR A 147 -16.66 26.20 -8.00
CA THR A 147 -17.56 27.31 -7.67
C THR A 147 -18.95 26.78 -7.28
N GLU A 148 -19.81 27.63 -6.71
CA GLU A 148 -21.18 27.25 -6.31
C GLU A 148 -22.01 26.69 -7.49
N ASP A 149 -21.81 27.25 -8.70
CA ASP A 149 -22.44 26.77 -9.95
C ASP A 149 -21.77 25.52 -10.53
N GLY A 150 -20.77 24.96 -9.85
CA GLY A 150 -20.14 23.70 -10.19
C GLY A 150 -19.04 23.77 -11.25
N GLU A 151 -18.56 24.97 -11.65
CA GLU A 151 -17.41 25.09 -12.55
C GLU A 151 -16.14 24.58 -11.86
N ILE A 152 -15.31 23.83 -12.60
CA ILE A 152 -14.08 23.24 -12.06
C ILE A 152 -13.04 24.36 -11.80
N MET A 153 -12.65 24.50 -10.55
CA MET A 153 -11.63 25.45 -10.09
C MET A 153 -10.34 24.78 -9.63
N GLY A 154 -10.36 23.47 -9.46
CA GLY A 154 -9.17 22.68 -9.15
C GLY A 154 -9.30 21.24 -9.60
N ILE A 155 -8.20 20.67 -10.08
CA ILE A 155 -8.06 19.26 -10.40
C ILE A 155 -6.85 18.70 -9.70
N ARG A 156 -6.91 17.40 -9.35
CA ARG A 156 -5.82 16.65 -8.73
C ARG A 156 -5.74 15.26 -9.31
N HIS A 157 -4.53 14.82 -9.64
CA HIS A 157 -4.31 13.44 -10.06
C HIS A 157 -4.41 12.47 -8.88
N LYS A 158 -5.13 11.36 -9.06
CA LYS A 158 -5.40 10.36 -8.01
C LYS A 158 -4.16 9.69 -7.45
N ARG A 159 -3.11 9.57 -8.26
CA ARG A 159 -1.90 8.81 -7.94
C ARG A 159 -0.65 9.68 -7.76
N TRP A 160 -0.48 10.69 -8.60
CA TRP A 160 0.75 11.49 -8.67
C TRP A 160 0.55 12.87 -8.04
N SER A 161 1.65 13.51 -7.61
CA SER A 161 1.62 14.90 -7.16
C SER A 161 1.50 15.83 -8.38
N LEU A 162 0.28 15.97 -8.86
CA LEU A 162 -0.09 16.75 -10.03
C LEU A 162 -1.40 17.46 -9.69
N ASP A 163 -1.31 18.75 -9.43
CA ASP A 163 -2.44 19.61 -9.06
C ASP A 163 -2.59 20.75 -10.07
N GLY A 164 -3.80 21.22 -10.28
CA GLY A 164 -4.08 22.39 -11.09
C GLY A 164 -5.15 23.27 -10.45
N VAL A 165 -5.00 24.58 -10.53
CA VAL A 165 -5.99 25.58 -10.10
C VAL A 165 -6.34 26.52 -11.23
N GLN A 166 -7.64 26.77 -11.46
CA GLN A 166 -8.14 27.66 -12.54
C GLN A 166 -8.06 29.13 -12.17
N PHE A 167 -8.10 29.46 -10.90
CA PHE A 167 -7.95 30.81 -10.34
C PHE A 167 -6.47 31.18 -10.17
N HIS A 168 -6.21 32.44 -9.78
CA HIS A 168 -4.87 32.99 -9.61
C HIS A 168 -4.47 33.07 -8.14
N PRO A 169 -3.76 32.10 -7.57
CA PRO A 169 -3.30 32.15 -6.17
C PRO A 169 -2.28 33.28 -5.92
N GLU A 170 -1.56 33.72 -6.96
CA GLU A 170 -0.57 34.81 -6.89
C GLU A 170 -1.19 36.20 -6.94
N SER A 171 -2.50 36.30 -7.17
CA SER A 171 -3.20 37.60 -7.15
C SER A 171 -3.41 38.08 -5.72
N ILE A 172 -3.21 39.39 -5.50
CA ILE A 172 -3.35 40.04 -4.19
C ILE A 172 -4.78 39.93 -3.61
N GLY A 173 -5.79 39.81 -4.49
CA GLY A 173 -7.18 39.63 -4.08
C GLY A 173 -7.55 38.17 -3.76
N THR A 174 -6.63 37.21 -3.92
CA THR A 174 -6.89 35.83 -3.54
C THR A 174 -6.53 35.61 -2.08
N ASP A 175 -7.54 35.21 -1.26
CA ASP A 175 -7.35 34.95 0.16
C ASP A 175 -6.34 33.83 0.37
N ARG A 176 -5.24 34.15 1.10
CA ARG A 176 -4.22 33.17 1.49
C ARG A 176 -3.59 32.38 0.32
N GLY A 177 -3.57 32.94 -0.89
CA GLY A 177 -3.07 32.26 -2.11
C GLY A 177 -1.63 31.74 -1.98
N ILE A 178 -0.76 32.39 -1.21
CA ILE A 178 0.60 31.91 -0.89
C ILE A 178 0.60 30.55 -0.18
N GLU A 179 -0.46 30.22 0.57
CA GLU A 179 -0.53 28.93 1.26
C GLU A 179 -0.77 27.76 0.30
N ILE A 180 -1.44 27.99 -0.83
CA ILE A 180 -1.59 26.99 -1.89
C ILE A 180 -0.20 26.61 -2.42
N LEU A 181 0.65 27.61 -2.70
CA LEU A 181 2.03 27.39 -3.12
C LEU A 181 2.86 26.75 -1.99
N ALA A 182 2.69 27.18 -0.75
CA ALA A 182 3.38 26.58 0.40
C ALA A 182 2.99 25.11 0.58
N ASN A 183 1.71 24.77 0.45
CA ASN A 183 1.22 23.40 0.54
C ASN A 183 1.70 22.52 -0.64
N PHE A 184 1.87 23.11 -1.82
CA PHE A 184 2.44 22.43 -2.98
C PHE A 184 3.94 22.16 -2.81
N LEU A 185 4.71 23.17 -2.39
CA LEU A 185 6.17 23.09 -2.27
C LEU A 185 6.63 22.32 -1.04
N ASN A 186 5.88 22.42 0.04
CA ASN A 186 6.09 21.72 1.29
C ASN A 186 4.77 21.05 1.67
N PRO A 187 4.40 19.97 0.97
CA PRO A 187 3.13 19.31 1.26
C PRO A 187 3.11 19.01 2.76
N ARG A 188 2.17 19.63 3.47
CA ARG A 188 1.92 19.25 4.87
C ARG A 188 1.75 17.75 4.83
N PRO A 189 2.51 17.00 5.63
CA PRO A 189 2.28 15.57 5.67
C PRO A 189 0.78 15.43 5.92
N ARG A 190 0.07 14.72 5.04
CA ARG A 190 -1.32 14.28 5.31
C ARG A 190 -1.32 13.88 6.77
N PRO A 191 -2.36 14.19 7.60
CA PRO A 191 -2.41 13.62 8.93
C PRO A 191 -2.17 12.13 8.72
N SER A 192 -0.93 11.74 8.96
CA SER A 192 -0.39 10.46 8.49
C SER A 192 -1.16 9.45 9.29
N LEU A 193 -2.02 8.68 8.64
CA LEU A 193 -2.77 7.61 9.30
C LEU A 193 -1.82 6.78 10.15
N ILE A 194 -0.60 6.55 9.64
CA ILE A 194 0.44 5.83 10.38
C ILE A 194 0.91 6.57 11.63
N ARG A 195 0.99 7.93 11.64
CA ARG A 195 1.33 8.69 12.86
C ARG A 195 0.20 8.66 13.89
N ALA A 196 -1.05 8.72 13.44
CA ALA A 196 -2.21 8.56 14.30
C ALA A 196 -2.26 7.15 14.89
N ALA A 197 -2.01 6.14 14.06
CA ALA A 197 -1.96 4.74 14.47
C ALA A 197 -0.82 4.46 15.45
N ILE A 198 0.37 5.03 15.25
CA ILE A 198 1.49 4.92 16.20
C ILE A 198 1.07 5.48 17.56
N ARG A 199 0.46 6.69 17.61
CA ARG A 199 0.00 7.27 18.88
C ARG A 199 -1.05 6.39 19.55
N LYS A 200 -2.03 5.87 18.79
CA LYS A 200 -3.10 5.01 19.28
C LYS A 200 -2.53 3.71 19.85
N ALA A 201 -1.67 3.01 19.09
CA ALA A 201 -1.03 1.78 19.53
C ALA A 201 -0.08 1.99 20.73
N SER A 202 0.71 3.09 20.74
CA SER A 202 1.58 3.44 21.89
C SER A 202 0.80 3.79 23.15
N ALA A 203 -0.47 4.17 23.03
CA ALA A 203 -1.39 4.35 24.15
C ALA A 203 -2.13 3.07 24.56
N GLY A 204 -1.74 1.91 24.02
CA GLY A 204 -2.37 0.62 24.28
C GLY A 204 -3.74 0.41 23.62
N GLN A 205 -4.12 1.27 22.67
CA GLN A 205 -5.42 1.21 21.99
C GLN A 205 -5.33 0.40 20.69
N ASP A 206 -6.35 -0.40 20.43
CA ASP A 206 -6.44 -1.20 19.22
C ASP A 206 -6.82 -0.35 18.00
N LEU A 207 -6.31 -0.78 16.84
CA LEU A 207 -6.73 -0.26 15.55
C LEU A 207 -7.94 -1.06 15.04
N GLU A 208 -8.87 -0.37 14.43
CA GLU A 208 -9.96 -1.02 13.71
C GLU A 208 -9.42 -1.74 12.45
N MET A 209 -10.12 -2.81 12.03
CA MET A 209 -9.69 -3.61 10.89
C MET A 209 -9.48 -2.78 9.61
N GLY A 210 -10.35 -1.80 9.34
CA GLY A 210 -10.23 -0.91 8.18
C GLY A 210 -9.04 0.06 8.28
N GLU A 211 -8.74 0.56 9.50
CA GLU A 211 -7.55 1.37 9.74
C GLU A 211 -6.27 0.56 9.47
N ALA A 212 -6.21 -0.65 10.03
CA ALA A 212 -5.08 -1.56 9.87
C ALA A 212 -4.86 -1.97 8.39
N GLU A 213 -5.95 -2.23 7.66
CA GLU A 213 -5.91 -2.51 6.22
C GLU A 213 -5.31 -1.34 5.42
N THR A 214 -5.78 -0.12 5.68
CA THR A 214 -5.27 1.10 5.03
C THR A 214 -3.79 1.35 5.35
N LEU A 215 -3.36 1.13 6.59
CA LEU A 215 -1.96 1.27 7.00
C LEU A 215 -1.05 0.29 6.28
N MET A 216 -1.48 -0.97 6.15
CA MET A 216 -0.72 -1.96 5.39
C MET A 216 -0.60 -1.57 3.92
N GLU A 217 -1.63 -0.94 3.33
CA GLU A 217 -1.56 -0.41 1.97
C GLU A 217 -0.57 0.75 1.83
N GLU A 218 -0.52 1.67 2.80
CA GLU A 218 0.47 2.75 2.83
C GLU A 218 1.90 2.18 2.87
N ILE A 219 2.15 1.18 3.72
CA ILE A 219 3.43 0.49 3.81
C ILE A 219 3.77 -0.20 2.48
N ALA A 220 2.85 -0.99 1.95
CA ALA A 220 3.01 -1.76 0.71
C ALA A 220 3.26 -0.88 -0.52
N SER A 221 2.73 0.35 -0.53
CA SER A 221 2.89 1.33 -1.60
C SER A 221 4.13 2.22 -1.45
N GLY A 222 4.90 2.07 -0.35
CA GLY A 222 6.08 2.87 -0.05
C GLY A 222 5.77 4.29 0.41
N ASN A 223 4.55 4.57 0.85
CA ASN A 223 4.12 5.89 1.34
C ASN A 223 4.50 6.14 2.81
N ALA A 224 4.97 5.10 3.51
CA ALA A 224 5.46 5.20 4.88
C ALA A 224 6.99 5.21 4.92
N THR A 225 7.58 6.09 5.75
CA THR A 225 9.04 6.10 5.96
C THR A 225 9.48 4.90 6.80
N PRO A 226 10.76 4.45 6.69
CA PRO A 226 11.29 3.40 7.56
C PRO A 226 11.07 3.67 9.05
N ALA A 227 11.27 4.90 9.52
CA ALA A 227 11.02 5.30 10.90
C ALA A 227 9.55 5.16 11.33
N GLN A 228 8.62 5.47 10.42
CA GLN A 228 7.19 5.30 10.67
C GLN A 228 6.79 3.82 10.72
N ILE A 229 7.34 3.01 9.82
CA ILE A 229 7.10 1.56 9.82
C ILE A 229 7.66 0.97 11.12
N ALA A 230 8.91 1.29 11.49
CA ALA A 230 9.52 0.83 12.73
C ALA A 230 8.69 1.23 13.97
N GLY A 231 8.29 2.51 14.05
CA GLY A 231 7.48 3.00 15.17
C GLY A 231 6.13 2.29 15.28
N LEU A 232 5.44 2.04 14.17
CA LEU A 232 4.17 1.30 14.16
C LEU A 232 4.36 -0.15 14.60
N LEU A 233 5.33 -0.86 14.01
CA LEU A 233 5.60 -2.26 14.31
C LEU A 233 5.98 -2.46 15.78
N THR A 234 6.83 -1.58 16.32
CA THR A 234 7.24 -1.63 17.73
C THR A 234 6.06 -1.34 18.67
N ALA A 235 5.22 -0.35 18.34
CA ALA A 235 4.05 -0.02 19.15
C ALA A 235 3.02 -1.16 19.17
N LEU A 236 2.75 -1.80 18.02
CA LEU A 236 1.87 -2.95 17.92
C LEU A 236 2.43 -4.16 18.70
N ALA A 237 3.72 -4.47 18.53
CA ALA A 237 4.37 -5.57 19.24
C ALA A 237 4.38 -5.34 20.77
N GLY A 238 4.62 -4.10 21.22
CA GLY A 238 4.63 -3.75 22.64
C GLY A 238 3.26 -3.83 23.31
N LYS A 239 2.20 -3.52 22.58
CA LYS A 239 0.81 -3.63 23.02
C LYS A 239 0.28 -5.08 22.97
N GLY A 240 0.78 -5.86 22.02
CA GLY A 240 0.18 -7.11 21.55
C GLY A 240 -0.87 -6.84 20.45
N GLU A 241 -0.72 -7.49 19.31
CA GLU A 241 -1.58 -7.30 18.15
C GLU A 241 -2.99 -7.85 18.40
N SER A 242 -4.01 -7.06 18.09
CA SER A 242 -5.42 -7.47 18.18
C SER A 242 -5.86 -8.25 16.93
N VAL A 243 -6.97 -8.98 17.07
CA VAL A 243 -7.62 -9.70 15.96
C VAL A 243 -7.96 -8.76 14.79
N SER A 244 -8.41 -7.55 15.09
CA SER A 244 -8.75 -6.53 14.08
C SER A 244 -7.51 -6.06 13.32
N GLU A 245 -6.41 -5.84 14.00
CA GLU A 245 -5.12 -5.44 13.41
C GLU A 245 -4.54 -6.55 12.52
N ILE A 246 -4.47 -7.76 13.05
CA ILE A 246 -3.99 -8.93 12.29
C ILE A 246 -4.86 -9.13 11.04
N GLY A 247 -6.18 -9.06 11.20
CA GLY A 247 -7.14 -9.22 10.10
C GLY A 247 -7.02 -8.16 9.02
N GLY A 248 -6.86 -6.89 9.39
CA GLY A 248 -6.68 -5.77 8.45
C GLY A 248 -5.39 -5.89 7.65
N PHE A 249 -4.27 -6.15 8.30
CA PHE A 249 -2.99 -6.38 7.64
C PHE A 249 -3.04 -7.60 6.70
N ALA A 250 -3.62 -8.72 7.16
CA ALA A 250 -3.77 -9.93 6.33
C ALA A 250 -4.63 -9.68 5.09
N ARG A 251 -5.76 -8.95 5.23
CA ARG A 251 -6.65 -8.61 4.12
C ARG A 251 -5.93 -7.78 3.05
N ALA A 252 -5.17 -6.76 3.47
CA ALA A 252 -4.40 -5.94 2.54
C ALA A 252 -3.32 -6.77 1.81
N LEU A 253 -2.62 -7.68 2.52
CA LEU A 253 -1.62 -8.56 1.92
C LEU A 253 -2.24 -9.53 0.90
N ARG A 254 -3.38 -10.16 1.22
CA ARG A 254 -4.11 -11.03 0.29
C ARG A 254 -4.50 -10.28 -0.98
N ARG A 255 -5.02 -9.06 -0.87
CA ARG A 255 -5.43 -8.24 -2.01
C ARG A 255 -4.26 -7.80 -2.89
N LYS A 256 -3.07 -7.60 -2.31
CA LYS A 256 -1.84 -7.18 -3.01
C LYS A 256 -0.99 -8.34 -3.52
N ALA A 257 -1.28 -9.56 -3.11
CA ALA A 257 -0.58 -10.75 -3.57
C ALA A 257 -0.80 -10.97 -5.07
N ALA A 258 0.22 -11.48 -5.77
CA ALA A 258 0.04 -12.02 -7.10
C ALA A 258 -0.82 -13.29 -6.99
N PRO A 259 -2.02 -13.33 -7.59
CA PRO A 259 -2.95 -14.43 -7.37
C PRO A 259 -2.46 -15.72 -8.04
N VAL A 260 -2.76 -16.86 -7.40
CA VAL A 260 -2.59 -18.21 -7.96
C VAL A 260 -3.97 -18.85 -8.01
N ARG A 261 -4.44 -19.21 -9.20
CA ARG A 261 -5.77 -19.82 -9.39
C ARG A 261 -5.76 -21.26 -8.90
N LYS A 262 -6.66 -21.55 -7.98
CA LYS A 262 -6.88 -22.91 -7.49
C LYS A 262 -7.75 -23.74 -8.48
N PRO A 263 -7.62 -25.08 -8.51
CA PRO A 263 -8.50 -25.94 -9.29
C PRO A 263 -9.95 -25.79 -8.86
N GLU A 264 -10.86 -25.75 -9.81
CA GLU A 264 -12.31 -25.72 -9.54
C GLU A 264 -12.80 -27.01 -8.87
N GLY A 265 -13.74 -26.87 -7.96
CA GLY A 265 -14.40 -28.00 -7.28
C GLY A 265 -13.51 -28.81 -6.32
N ARG A 266 -12.24 -28.41 -6.12
CA ARG A 266 -11.35 -29.08 -5.18
C ARG A 266 -10.91 -28.13 -4.08
N PRO A 267 -11.12 -28.47 -2.79
CA PRO A 267 -10.62 -27.66 -1.69
C PRO A 267 -9.07 -27.71 -1.67
N VAL A 268 -8.47 -26.55 -1.46
CA VAL A 268 -7.02 -26.41 -1.37
C VAL A 268 -6.61 -26.25 0.09
N ILE A 269 -5.57 -26.98 0.49
CA ILE A 269 -5.01 -27.00 1.84
C ILE A 269 -3.68 -26.25 1.84
N ASP A 270 -3.44 -25.48 2.90
CA ASP A 270 -2.11 -24.95 3.25
C ASP A 270 -1.65 -25.54 4.60
N THR A 271 -0.38 -25.93 4.66
CA THR A 271 0.26 -26.38 5.90
C THR A 271 1.45 -25.48 6.18
N CYS A 272 1.30 -24.51 7.05
CA CYS A 272 2.36 -23.55 7.35
C CYS A 272 2.37 -23.18 8.83
N GLY A 273 3.49 -22.70 9.32
CA GLY A 273 3.62 -22.14 10.65
C GLY A 273 4.10 -20.70 10.60
N THR A 274 4.03 -20.02 11.72
CA THR A 274 4.61 -18.70 11.91
C THR A 274 6.13 -18.76 11.90
N GLY A 275 6.70 -19.92 12.17
CA GLY A 275 8.13 -20.09 12.42
C GLY A 275 8.59 -19.40 13.70
N GLY A 276 9.90 -19.48 13.96
CA GLY A 276 10.50 -18.74 15.07
C GLY A 276 10.31 -19.38 16.45
N ASP A 277 9.92 -20.64 16.51
CA ASP A 277 9.85 -21.45 17.74
C ASP A 277 11.24 -21.79 18.31
N GLY A 278 12.29 -21.74 17.46
CA GLY A 278 13.69 -22.01 17.88
C GLY A 278 14.00 -23.48 18.16
N SER A 279 13.07 -24.39 17.82
CA SER A 279 13.17 -25.82 18.18
C SER A 279 14.23 -26.58 17.37
N GLY A 280 14.59 -26.14 16.19
CA GLY A 280 15.54 -26.84 15.32
C GLY A 280 15.08 -28.21 14.84
N THR A 281 13.76 -28.41 14.73
CA THR A 281 13.16 -29.65 14.18
C THR A 281 13.37 -29.74 12.68
N PHE A 282 13.18 -30.94 12.11
CA PHE A 282 13.05 -31.06 10.65
C PHE A 282 11.78 -30.34 10.16
N ASN A 283 11.68 -30.09 8.85
CA ASN A 283 10.56 -29.33 8.26
C ASN A 283 9.25 -30.13 8.28
N ILE A 284 8.62 -30.27 9.46
CA ILE A 284 7.43 -31.08 9.72
C ILE A 284 6.30 -30.68 8.79
N SER A 285 5.93 -29.40 8.72
CA SER A 285 4.85 -28.91 7.87
C SER A 285 5.09 -29.13 6.38
N THR A 286 6.36 -29.16 5.93
CA THR A 286 6.69 -29.48 4.54
C THR A 286 6.54 -30.97 4.25
N CYS A 287 7.00 -31.85 5.15
CA CYS A 287 6.74 -33.28 5.05
C CYS A 287 5.25 -33.61 5.05
N ALA A 288 4.47 -32.97 5.93
CA ALA A 288 3.02 -33.11 5.99
C ALA A 288 2.34 -32.68 4.67
N ALA A 289 2.85 -31.62 4.00
CA ALA A 289 2.36 -31.19 2.69
C ALA A 289 2.52 -32.30 1.61
N PHE A 290 3.68 -32.94 1.55
CA PHE A 290 3.93 -34.04 0.62
C PHE A 290 3.04 -35.27 0.94
N ILE A 291 2.91 -35.64 2.21
CA ILE A 291 2.08 -36.76 2.65
C ILE A 291 0.61 -36.50 2.31
N ALA A 292 0.11 -35.29 2.60
CA ALA A 292 -1.27 -34.90 2.30
C ALA A 292 -1.56 -34.94 0.80
N ALA A 293 -0.64 -34.45 -0.02
CA ALA A 293 -0.74 -34.52 -1.49
C ALA A 293 -0.71 -35.98 -1.99
N GLY A 294 0.17 -36.80 -1.47
CA GLY A 294 0.23 -38.25 -1.75
C GLY A 294 -1.05 -38.98 -1.34
N ALA A 295 -1.76 -38.51 -0.33
CA ALA A 295 -3.07 -39.03 0.10
C ALA A 295 -4.24 -38.44 -0.73
N GLY A 296 -3.98 -37.66 -1.79
CA GLY A 296 -4.99 -37.15 -2.72
C GLY A 296 -5.53 -35.75 -2.38
N ALA A 297 -4.97 -35.05 -1.39
CA ALA A 297 -5.32 -33.66 -1.13
C ALA A 297 -4.67 -32.73 -2.16
N THR A 298 -5.31 -31.59 -2.44
CA THR A 298 -4.67 -30.52 -3.21
C THR A 298 -4.01 -29.55 -2.24
N VAL A 299 -2.68 -29.42 -2.31
CA VAL A 299 -1.89 -28.64 -1.35
C VAL A 299 -1.21 -27.46 -2.04
N ALA A 300 -1.52 -26.23 -1.61
CA ALA A 300 -0.82 -25.01 -2.00
C ALA A 300 -0.01 -24.52 -0.80
N LYS A 301 1.20 -25.06 -0.61
CA LYS A 301 2.03 -24.69 0.52
C LYS A 301 2.64 -23.33 0.35
N HIS A 302 2.23 -22.37 1.19
CA HIS A 302 2.87 -21.07 1.29
C HIS A 302 4.09 -21.17 2.21
N GLY A 303 5.25 -20.73 1.73
CA GLY A 303 6.49 -20.90 2.48
C GLY A 303 7.55 -19.87 2.15
N ASN A 304 8.58 -19.82 2.99
CA ASN A 304 9.69 -18.88 2.87
C ASN A 304 11.02 -19.58 3.23
N ARG A 305 12.13 -18.87 2.97
CA ARG A 305 13.42 -19.21 3.55
C ARG A 305 13.41 -18.97 5.06
N SER A 306 14.23 -19.69 5.78
CA SER A 306 14.36 -19.47 7.22
C SER A 306 15.02 -18.13 7.52
N ILE A 307 14.59 -17.50 8.62
CA ILE A 307 15.27 -16.35 9.23
C ILE A 307 16.02 -16.80 10.50
N THR A 308 15.51 -17.81 11.20
CA THR A 308 16.00 -18.24 12.53
C THR A 308 16.48 -19.67 12.59
N SER A 309 15.97 -20.57 11.73
CA SER A 309 16.40 -21.98 11.68
C SER A 309 17.46 -22.22 10.59
N ARG A 310 18.14 -23.36 10.63
CA ARG A 310 19.17 -23.74 9.65
C ARG A 310 18.62 -23.98 8.25
N CYS A 311 17.37 -24.39 8.13
CA CYS A 311 16.75 -24.77 6.87
C CYS A 311 15.25 -24.41 6.89
N GLY A 312 14.82 -23.47 6.06
CA GLY A 312 13.41 -23.15 5.87
C GLY A 312 12.73 -24.07 4.86
N SER A 313 11.42 -23.95 4.74
CA SER A 313 10.64 -24.75 3.78
C SER A 313 11.07 -24.54 2.33
N ALA A 314 11.42 -23.28 1.97
CA ALA A 314 11.92 -22.97 0.61
C ALA A 314 13.31 -23.58 0.36
N ASP A 315 14.17 -23.58 1.36
CA ASP A 315 15.53 -24.15 1.25
C ASP A 315 15.46 -25.65 1.03
N LEU A 316 14.56 -26.35 1.76
CA LEU A 316 14.36 -27.79 1.58
C LEU A 316 13.83 -28.14 0.18
N VAL A 317 12.76 -27.47 -0.27
CA VAL A 317 12.18 -27.82 -1.58
C VAL A 317 13.09 -27.45 -2.75
N GLU A 318 13.88 -26.39 -2.61
CA GLU A 318 14.92 -26.02 -3.60
C GLU A 318 16.05 -27.09 -3.64
N ALA A 319 16.48 -27.58 -2.48
CA ALA A 319 17.46 -28.68 -2.40
C ALA A 319 16.93 -29.99 -3.02
N LEU A 320 15.61 -30.21 -3.00
CA LEU A 320 14.95 -31.31 -3.69
C LEU A 320 14.81 -31.08 -5.21
N GLY A 321 15.31 -29.98 -5.77
CA GLY A 321 15.27 -29.65 -7.18
C GLY A 321 14.00 -28.93 -7.66
N VAL A 322 13.14 -28.47 -6.75
CA VAL A 322 11.94 -27.71 -7.11
C VAL A 322 12.31 -26.26 -7.43
N ASN A 323 11.89 -25.76 -8.58
CA ASN A 323 12.06 -24.36 -8.95
C ASN A 323 11.08 -23.47 -8.16
N ILE A 324 11.50 -22.95 -7.01
CA ILE A 324 10.70 -22.06 -6.17
C ILE A 324 10.43 -20.69 -6.81
N ALA A 325 11.20 -20.30 -7.84
CA ALA A 325 11.04 -19.05 -8.58
C ALA A 325 10.11 -19.18 -9.80
N ALA A 326 9.48 -20.33 -10.01
CA ALA A 326 8.58 -20.56 -11.13
C ALA A 326 7.36 -19.58 -11.10
N PRO A 327 6.84 -19.16 -12.27
CA PRO A 327 5.72 -18.21 -12.34
C PRO A 327 4.39 -18.83 -11.87
N ALA A 328 3.38 -17.97 -11.63
CA ALA A 328 2.09 -18.40 -11.08
C ALA A 328 1.40 -19.48 -11.94
N GLU A 329 1.52 -19.37 -13.25
CA GLU A 329 0.92 -20.33 -14.20
C GLU A 329 1.48 -21.75 -14.03
N VAL A 330 2.75 -21.88 -13.66
CA VAL A 330 3.39 -23.17 -13.37
C VAL A 330 2.85 -23.73 -12.06
N MET A 331 2.65 -22.89 -11.03
CA MET A 331 2.05 -23.30 -9.78
C MET A 331 0.59 -23.73 -9.96
N GLU A 332 -0.18 -23.00 -10.77
CA GLU A 332 -1.56 -23.34 -11.13
C GLU A 332 -1.61 -24.70 -11.87
N LYS A 333 -0.67 -24.94 -12.80
CA LYS A 333 -0.57 -26.23 -13.49
C LYS A 333 -0.22 -27.35 -12.53
N ALA A 334 0.73 -27.14 -11.62
CA ALA A 334 1.12 -28.12 -10.60
C ALA A 334 -0.04 -28.49 -9.68
N LEU A 335 -0.83 -27.50 -9.22
CA LEU A 335 -2.03 -27.77 -8.44
C LEU A 335 -3.08 -28.62 -9.16
N ARG A 336 -3.22 -28.42 -10.47
CA ARG A 336 -4.20 -29.20 -11.27
C ARG A 336 -3.73 -30.62 -11.58
N GLU A 337 -2.45 -30.79 -11.94
CA GLU A 337 -1.92 -32.06 -12.49
C GLU A 337 -1.36 -32.98 -11.43
N ILE A 338 -0.64 -32.44 -10.43
CA ILE A 338 0.00 -33.23 -9.38
C ILE A 338 -0.55 -32.96 -7.97
N GLY A 339 -1.46 -32.00 -7.82
CA GLY A 339 -2.09 -31.69 -6.53
C GLY A 339 -1.17 -31.02 -5.52
N LEU A 340 0.04 -30.56 -5.88
CA LEU A 340 0.98 -29.92 -4.96
C LEU A 340 1.68 -28.74 -5.66
N ALA A 341 1.70 -27.58 -5.01
CA ALA A 341 2.52 -26.45 -5.42
C ALA A 341 3.17 -25.77 -4.20
N PHE A 342 4.39 -25.28 -4.36
CA PHE A 342 5.10 -24.49 -3.38
C PHE A 342 5.07 -23.01 -3.76
N LEU A 343 4.43 -22.17 -2.94
CA LEU A 343 4.24 -20.76 -3.18
C LEU A 343 5.28 -19.95 -2.38
N PHE A 344 6.35 -19.54 -3.04
CA PHE A 344 7.45 -18.82 -2.41
C PHE A 344 7.05 -17.38 -2.09
N ALA A 345 6.92 -17.04 -0.80
CA ALA A 345 6.36 -15.77 -0.31
C ALA A 345 6.97 -14.51 -0.95
N PRO A 346 8.31 -14.34 -1.12
CA PRO A 346 8.88 -13.15 -1.73
C PRO A 346 8.44 -12.93 -3.18
N LYS A 347 8.13 -14.00 -3.92
CA LYS A 347 7.67 -13.91 -5.29
C LYS A 347 6.24 -13.38 -5.41
N PHE A 348 5.37 -13.80 -4.51
CA PHE A 348 3.95 -13.47 -4.55
C PHE A 348 3.60 -12.19 -3.78
N HIS A 349 4.47 -11.75 -2.86
CA HIS A 349 4.27 -10.58 -2.03
C HIS A 349 5.33 -9.50 -2.26
N ALA A 350 5.52 -9.07 -3.51
CA ALA A 350 6.46 -8.01 -3.87
C ALA A 350 6.21 -6.67 -3.12
N SER A 351 4.99 -6.46 -2.65
CA SER A 351 4.59 -5.30 -1.84
C SER A 351 5.30 -5.21 -0.49
N MET A 352 5.87 -6.33 0.00
CA MET A 352 6.60 -6.39 1.27
C MET A 352 8.01 -5.76 1.23
N LYS A 353 8.52 -5.40 0.06
CA LYS A 353 9.89 -4.86 -0.13
C LYS A 353 10.22 -3.66 0.76
N HIS A 354 9.22 -2.85 1.14
CA HIS A 354 9.40 -1.68 2.00
C HIS A 354 9.43 -2.02 3.49
N ALA A 355 8.82 -3.12 3.91
CA ALA A 355 8.78 -3.57 5.30
C ALA A 355 9.97 -4.49 5.66
N VAL A 356 10.49 -5.26 4.71
CA VAL A 356 11.55 -6.25 4.96
C VAL A 356 12.82 -5.64 5.56
N PRO A 357 13.41 -4.55 5.02
CA PRO A 357 14.61 -3.95 5.62
C PRO A 357 14.37 -3.51 7.07
N VAL A 358 13.24 -2.84 7.32
CA VAL A 358 12.89 -2.35 8.66
C VAL A 358 12.74 -3.49 9.68
N ARG A 359 12.16 -4.63 9.26
CA ARG A 359 12.03 -5.81 10.11
C ARG A 359 13.38 -6.40 10.48
N LEU A 360 14.32 -6.45 9.54
CA LEU A 360 15.69 -6.92 9.78
C LEU A 360 16.43 -6.01 10.74
N ASP A 361 16.31 -4.69 10.56
CA ASP A 361 16.95 -3.68 11.42
C ASP A 361 16.37 -3.72 12.85
N LEU A 362 15.07 -3.96 13.01
CA LEU A 362 14.42 -4.07 14.32
C LEU A 362 14.85 -5.31 15.09
N GLY A 363 15.06 -6.45 14.44
CA GLY A 363 15.48 -7.69 15.06
C GLY A 363 14.51 -8.28 16.10
N ILE A 364 13.25 -7.82 16.13
CA ILE A 364 12.20 -8.29 17.04
C ILE A 364 11.06 -8.97 16.30
N ARG A 365 10.26 -9.75 17.02
CA ARG A 365 9.00 -10.26 16.49
C ARG A 365 8.01 -9.11 16.33
N THR A 366 7.28 -9.09 15.23
CA THR A 366 6.27 -8.09 14.89
C THR A 366 5.07 -8.78 14.25
N ILE A 367 3.99 -8.04 14.00
CA ILE A 367 2.81 -8.55 13.29
C ILE A 367 3.17 -9.32 12.00
N PHE A 368 4.26 -8.97 11.31
CA PHE A 368 4.69 -9.67 10.11
C PHE A 368 5.15 -11.12 10.33
N ASN A 369 5.45 -11.52 11.57
CA ASN A 369 5.80 -12.90 11.88
C ASN A 369 4.56 -13.82 11.88
N ILE A 370 3.37 -13.25 12.08
CA ILE A 370 2.11 -14.01 12.12
C ILE A 370 1.28 -13.87 10.83
N LEU A 371 1.64 -12.94 9.94
CA LEU A 371 0.87 -12.68 8.71
C LEU A 371 1.13 -13.69 7.59
N GLY A 372 2.30 -14.34 7.58
CA GLY A 372 2.67 -15.29 6.53
C GLY A 372 1.62 -16.38 6.29
N PRO A 373 1.20 -17.13 7.30
CA PRO A 373 0.15 -18.14 7.19
C PRO A 373 -1.21 -17.60 6.75
N LEU A 374 -1.49 -16.32 7.04
CA LEU A 374 -2.77 -15.70 6.73
C LEU A 374 -2.87 -15.13 5.31
N ALA A 375 -1.76 -15.13 4.55
CA ALA A 375 -1.65 -14.42 3.28
C ALA A 375 -1.40 -15.35 2.07
N ASN A 376 -1.85 -16.60 2.13
CA ASN A 376 -1.66 -17.56 1.02
C ASN A 376 -2.23 -17.02 -0.30
N PRO A 377 -1.41 -16.90 -1.37
CA PRO A 377 -1.84 -16.31 -2.66
C PRO A 377 -2.84 -17.14 -3.44
N ALA A 378 -2.98 -18.45 -3.13
CA ALA A 378 -4.00 -19.29 -3.73
C ALA A 378 -5.35 -19.20 -3.00
N GLY A 379 -5.45 -18.43 -1.90
CA GLY A 379 -6.67 -18.36 -1.12
C GLY A 379 -7.11 -19.73 -0.61
N ALA A 380 -6.21 -20.43 0.10
CA ALA A 380 -6.47 -21.77 0.61
C ALA A 380 -7.77 -21.85 1.42
N ASP A 381 -8.60 -22.83 1.11
CA ASP A 381 -9.91 -23.04 1.76
C ASP A 381 -9.75 -23.68 3.14
N ARG A 382 -8.69 -24.44 3.32
CA ARG A 382 -8.36 -25.18 4.53
C ARG A 382 -6.93 -24.91 4.96
N GLN A 383 -6.70 -24.76 6.25
CA GLN A 383 -5.37 -24.44 6.74
C GLN A 383 -5.04 -25.21 8.02
N LEU A 384 -3.80 -25.72 8.10
CA LEU A 384 -3.15 -26.09 9.36
C LEU A 384 -2.10 -25.04 9.64
N ILE A 385 -2.26 -24.30 10.74
CA ILE A 385 -1.37 -23.20 11.10
C ILE A 385 -0.75 -23.45 12.46
N GLY A 386 0.57 -23.63 12.49
CA GLY A 386 1.33 -23.59 13.71
C GLY A 386 1.67 -22.17 14.16
N VAL A 387 1.59 -21.89 15.44
CA VAL A 387 1.93 -20.60 16.03
C VAL A 387 2.96 -20.76 17.16
N TYR A 388 3.89 -19.82 17.26
CA TYR A 388 5.01 -19.88 18.21
C TYR A 388 4.62 -19.60 19.67
N SER A 389 3.37 -19.25 19.95
CA SER A 389 2.90 -18.92 21.29
C SER A 389 1.45 -19.36 21.47
N GLU A 390 1.11 -19.90 22.65
CA GLU A 390 -0.23 -20.42 22.96
C GLU A 390 -1.31 -19.33 22.87
N ASP A 391 -1.01 -18.10 23.29
CA ASP A 391 -1.95 -16.98 23.25
C ASP A 391 -2.34 -16.55 21.83
N LEU A 392 -1.57 -16.91 20.81
CA LEU A 392 -1.89 -16.70 19.40
C LEU A 392 -2.92 -17.70 18.87
N VAL A 393 -3.11 -18.86 19.50
CA VAL A 393 -4.04 -19.89 19.02
C VAL A 393 -5.47 -19.33 18.88
N PRO A 394 -6.09 -18.75 19.90
CA PRO A 394 -7.45 -18.19 19.77
C PRO A 394 -7.46 -16.94 18.87
N ARG A 395 -6.44 -16.07 18.92
CA ARG A 395 -6.41 -14.84 18.13
C ARG A 395 -6.33 -15.11 16.63
N ILE A 396 -5.47 -16.05 16.20
CA ILE A 396 -5.35 -16.43 14.80
C ILE A 396 -6.61 -17.17 14.32
N ALA A 397 -7.21 -18.03 15.17
CA ALA A 397 -8.47 -18.67 14.85
C ALA A 397 -9.59 -17.67 14.61
N GLU A 398 -9.76 -16.70 15.49
CA GLU A 398 -10.75 -15.64 15.34
C GLU A 398 -10.48 -14.77 14.10
N THR A 399 -9.21 -14.45 13.84
CA THR A 399 -8.81 -13.72 12.62
C THR A 399 -9.19 -14.48 11.35
N LEU A 400 -8.92 -15.78 11.28
CA LEU A 400 -9.27 -16.63 10.14
C LEU A 400 -10.78 -16.70 9.92
N ALA A 401 -11.56 -16.85 11.00
CA ALA A 401 -13.01 -16.83 10.92
C ALA A 401 -13.54 -15.50 10.35
N ARG A 402 -13.02 -14.36 10.82
CA ARG A 402 -13.35 -13.02 10.29
C ARG A 402 -12.88 -12.81 8.84
N LEU A 403 -11.85 -13.51 8.40
CA LEU A 403 -11.36 -13.50 7.01
C LEU A 403 -12.14 -14.46 6.10
N GLY A 404 -13.14 -15.20 6.62
CA GLY A 404 -13.99 -16.11 5.87
C GLY A 404 -13.37 -17.48 5.58
N THR A 405 -12.36 -17.90 6.35
CA THR A 405 -11.78 -19.24 6.20
C THR A 405 -12.80 -20.29 6.65
N SER A 406 -13.11 -21.25 5.79
CA SER A 406 -14.16 -22.26 6.05
C SER A 406 -13.72 -23.32 7.05
N ARG A 407 -12.47 -23.78 6.97
CA ARG A 407 -11.90 -24.77 7.88
C ARG A 407 -10.44 -24.47 8.16
N ALA A 408 -10.06 -24.49 9.43
CA ALA A 408 -8.65 -24.41 9.84
C ALA A 408 -8.44 -25.09 11.19
N LEU A 409 -7.20 -25.45 11.44
CA LEU A 409 -6.71 -25.87 12.74
C LEU A 409 -5.50 -24.99 13.07
N VAL A 410 -5.59 -24.22 14.13
CA VAL A 410 -4.48 -23.42 14.65
C VAL A 410 -3.92 -24.12 15.85
N VAL A 411 -2.60 -24.36 15.89
CA VAL A 411 -1.98 -25.24 16.88
C VAL A 411 -0.74 -24.64 17.52
N HIS A 412 -0.48 -25.05 18.76
CA HIS A 412 0.75 -24.76 19.49
C HIS A 412 1.06 -25.92 20.45
N GLY A 413 2.24 -26.52 20.31
CA GLY A 413 2.73 -27.58 21.22
C GLY A 413 3.13 -27.02 22.58
N PHE A 414 2.80 -27.70 23.68
CA PHE A 414 3.23 -27.30 25.03
C PHE A 414 4.76 -27.34 25.26
N ASP A 415 5.48 -28.00 24.35
CA ASP A 415 6.93 -27.99 24.26
C ASP A 415 7.50 -26.77 23.51
N GLY A 416 6.62 -25.86 23.07
CA GLY A 416 6.98 -24.63 22.38
C GLY A 416 6.96 -24.72 20.84
N LEU A 417 6.67 -25.90 20.26
CA LEU A 417 6.63 -26.11 18.81
C LEU A 417 5.44 -25.39 18.17
N ASP A 418 5.67 -24.79 17.01
CA ASP A 418 4.61 -24.29 16.14
C ASP A 418 4.04 -25.41 15.21
N GLU A 419 3.83 -26.61 15.81
CA GLU A 419 3.33 -27.83 15.15
C GLU A 419 2.40 -28.62 16.08
N ILE A 420 1.77 -29.65 15.57
CA ILE A 420 1.15 -30.70 16.41
C ILE A 420 2.30 -31.56 16.94
N THR A 421 2.61 -31.41 18.25
CA THR A 421 3.77 -32.06 18.81
C THR A 421 3.55 -33.54 19.12
N LEU A 422 4.60 -34.33 18.97
CA LEU A 422 4.70 -35.68 19.53
C LEU A 422 5.27 -35.69 20.95
N GLY A 423 5.75 -34.56 21.49
CA GLY A 423 6.32 -34.46 22.82
C GLY A 423 5.29 -34.44 23.95
N GLY A 424 4.04 -34.16 23.65
CA GLY A 424 2.97 -34.06 24.66
C GLY A 424 1.69 -33.45 24.13
N LEU A 425 1.04 -32.61 24.92
CA LEU A 425 -0.18 -31.92 24.53
C LEU A 425 0.09 -30.84 23.49
N THR A 426 -0.87 -30.63 22.58
CA THR A 426 -0.93 -29.52 21.67
C THR A 426 -2.22 -28.77 21.95
N ARG A 427 -2.13 -27.47 22.25
CA ARG A 427 -3.30 -26.58 22.27
C ARG A 427 -3.75 -26.34 20.85
N ALA A 428 -5.04 -26.48 20.56
CA ALA A 428 -5.58 -26.28 19.24
C ALA A 428 -6.89 -25.46 19.25
N ALA A 429 -7.11 -24.72 18.16
CA ALA A 429 -8.40 -24.09 17.84
C ALA A 429 -8.85 -24.59 16.46
N GLU A 430 -9.94 -25.35 16.44
CA GLU A 430 -10.60 -25.79 15.21
C GLU A 430 -11.58 -24.72 14.74
N ILE A 431 -11.46 -24.31 13.47
CA ILE A 431 -12.43 -23.46 12.79
C ILE A 431 -13.22 -24.35 11.81
N ARG A 432 -14.55 -24.28 11.89
CA ARG A 432 -15.44 -24.99 10.99
C ARG A 432 -16.69 -24.16 10.74
N ASP A 433 -16.85 -23.69 9.49
CA ASP A 433 -18.04 -22.96 9.03
C ASP A 433 -18.44 -21.79 9.97
N GLY A 434 -17.46 -21.01 10.43
CA GLY A 434 -17.62 -19.86 11.33
C GLY A 434 -17.61 -20.19 12.83
N TRP A 435 -17.65 -21.45 13.22
CA TRP A 435 -17.53 -21.87 14.61
C TRP A 435 -16.06 -22.09 15.01
N ILE A 436 -15.71 -21.72 16.21
CA ILE A 436 -14.37 -21.93 16.79
C ILE A 436 -14.54 -22.81 18.01
N ARG A 437 -13.77 -23.89 18.07
CA ARG A 437 -13.70 -24.80 19.21
C ARG A 437 -12.26 -24.92 19.66
N LEU A 438 -11.99 -24.66 20.93
CA LEU A 438 -10.72 -24.96 21.57
C LEU A 438 -10.69 -26.42 21.99
N LEU A 439 -9.57 -27.08 21.76
CA LEU A 439 -9.33 -28.48 22.16
C LEU A 439 -7.85 -28.71 22.42
N ASP A 440 -7.57 -29.78 23.13
CA ASP A 440 -6.22 -30.29 23.31
C ASP A 440 -6.08 -31.58 22.51
N ILE A 441 -4.93 -31.73 21.85
CA ILE A 441 -4.59 -32.92 21.04
C ILE A 441 -3.41 -33.60 21.74
N HIS A 442 -3.48 -34.92 21.90
CA HIS A 442 -2.41 -35.71 22.45
C HIS A 442 -1.95 -36.80 21.46
N PRO A 443 -0.65 -37.15 21.38
CA PRO A 443 -0.15 -38.19 20.48
C PRO A 443 -0.90 -39.53 20.63
N ARG A 444 -1.32 -39.89 21.83
CA ARG A 444 -2.08 -41.11 22.11
C ARG A 444 -3.45 -41.14 21.46
N ASP A 445 -4.04 -40.00 21.13
CA ASP A 445 -5.31 -39.91 20.38
C ASP A 445 -5.19 -40.50 18.97
N PHE A 446 -3.95 -40.60 18.48
CA PHE A 446 -3.58 -41.18 17.20
C PHE A 446 -2.81 -42.48 17.31
N GLY A 447 -2.71 -43.05 18.50
CA GLY A 447 -2.02 -44.32 18.74
C GLY A 447 -0.48 -44.22 18.85
N PHE A 448 0.05 -43.02 19.07
CA PHE A 448 1.49 -42.78 19.25
C PHE A 448 1.83 -42.57 20.72
N GLU A 449 2.94 -43.14 21.16
CA GLU A 449 3.55 -42.78 22.44
C GLU A 449 4.35 -41.46 22.30
N PRO A 450 4.36 -40.61 23.33
CA PRO A 450 5.17 -39.40 23.32
C PRO A 450 6.65 -39.67 23.06
N CYS A 451 7.28 -38.87 22.21
CA CYS A 451 8.71 -38.94 21.93
C CYS A 451 9.49 -37.78 22.59
N ARG A 452 10.81 -37.87 22.60
CA ARG A 452 11.66 -36.77 23.09
C ARG A 452 11.90 -35.74 22.00
N GLU A 453 12.10 -34.50 22.38
CA GLU A 453 12.46 -33.40 21.43
C GLU A 453 13.69 -33.77 20.56
N SER A 454 14.67 -34.49 21.19
CA SER A 454 15.85 -34.95 20.45
C SER A 454 15.56 -35.85 19.27
N ASP A 455 14.42 -36.54 19.27
CA ASP A 455 14.00 -37.47 18.21
C ASP A 455 13.39 -36.74 17.00
N LEU A 456 13.09 -35.44 17.16
CA LEU A 456 12.53 -34.56 16.12
C LEU A 456 13.57 -33.60 15.52
N LYS A 457 14.82 -33.64 15.98
CA LYS A 457 15.87 -32.73 15.49
C LYS A 457 16.11 -32.89 13.98
N GLY A 458 16.13 -31.75 13.26
CA GLY A 458 16.57 -31.66 11.88
C GLY A 458 18.09 -31.58 11.76
N GLY A 459 18.63 -32.16 10.67
CA GLY A 459 20.05 -32.15 10.34
C GLY A 459 20.45 -30.95 9.45
#